data_bcc8ed8fbdd4a92c284a3499ec1ad432
#
_entry.id   bcc8ed8fbdd4a92c284a3499ec1ad432
#
_cell.length_a   1.000
_cell.length_b   1.000
_cell.length_c   1.000
_cell.angle_alpha   90.00
_cell.angle_beta   90.00
_cell.angle_gamma   90.00
#
_symmetry.space_group_name_H-M   'P 1'
#
loop_
_entity.id
_entity.type
_entity.pdbx_description
1 polymer ?
#
loop_
_entity_poly.entity_id
_entity_poly.type
_entity_poly.pdbx_seq_one_letter_code
_entity_poly.pdbx_strand_id
1 'polypeptide(L)'
;MSILRLLAPACALLLAASSALVGACSPGGGLGPTSQRNLFTELLGKSDAEVQAKIDSAWQQQFYGDDATQRLYYPVGDDQAYIADIGNADVRSEGMSYGLMIAVQLDKRAEFDRLWRWVKAHMYHDDGPRRGYFAWQCHFDGTHIDPGSASDGEEWFAMALLFAAHRWSATPGSIDYAAEAQAILDAMRNDDRGGEITAIFHPIEKQAVFAPTKHASRFTDPSYHLPAFYELWARWDRTEAGRRFWADCAIVSRDYFKKAAHPKTGLMSEYAHFDGRPLDGEKGDFRYDAWRVISNVALDHAWFPTDGWATEQSDRVLRFLLSQGDFIPDRYTLDGRPVSTDESVGLFAMAAVGGLAADPKLAKPFLQRLWDAPIPTGRWRYYNGLLYTLALLEAGGRFQIHAPACAR
;
A
#
# COMPACT_ATOMS: atom_id res chain seq x y z
N MET A 1 -30.15 64.97 51.95
CA MET A 1 -28.68 64.83 51.93
C MET A 1 -28.40 63.36 51.94
N SER A 2 -28.14 62.76 50.79
CA SER A 2 -27.50 61.46 50.69
C SER A 2 -27.14 61.23 49.22
N ILE A 3 -25.87 61.06 48.98
CA ILE A 3 -25.21 60.98 47.69
C ILE A 3 -25.33 59.53 47.20
N LEU A 4 -26.00 59.30 46.05
CA LEU A 4 -26.04 58.01 45.37
C LEU A 4 -24.83 57.87 44.38
N ARG A 5 -23.90 56.97 44.62
CA ARG A 5 -22.83 56.62 43.67
C ARG A 5 -23.35 55.58 42.75
N LEU A 6 -23.33 55.86 41.44
CA LEU A 6 -23.51 54.89 40.37
C LEU A 6 -22.22 54.03 40.16
N LEU A 7 -22.36 52.77 40.25
CA LEU A 7 -21.36 51.80 39.82
C LEU A 7 -21.73 51.28 38.41
N ALA A 8 -20.86 51.49 37.43
CA ALA A 8 -20.95 50.91 36.09
C ALA A 8 -20.37 49.51 36.11
N PRO A 9 -20.94 48.53 35.38
CA PRO A 9 -20.34 47.21 35.24
C PRO A 9 -19.32 47.21 34.12
N ALA A 10 -18.09 46.74 34.43
CA ALA A 10 -17.06 46.46 33.47
C ALA A 10 -17.41 45.16 32.72
N CYS A 11 -17.60 45.26 31.40
CA CYS A 11 -17.67 44.12 30.50
C CYS A 11 -16.25 43.51 30.33
N ALA A 12 -16.02 42.37 30.92
CA ALA A 12 -14.83 41.56 30.65
C ALA A 12 -15.05 40.79 29.34
N LEU A 13 -14.33 41.16 28.27
CA LEU A 13 -14.20 40.36 27.05
C LEU A 13 -13.35 39.14 27.39
N LEU A 14 -13.96 37.96 27.41
CA LEU A 14 -13.28 36.69 27.38
C LEU A 14 -12.80 36.42 25.93
N LEU A 15 -11.52 36.64 25.68
CA LEU A 15 -10.85 36.09 24.51
C LEU A 15 -10.71 34.56 24.70
N ALA A 16 -11.54 33.82 23.97
CA ALA A 16 -11.34 32.38 23.81
C ALA A 16 -10.08 32.14 22.95
N ALA A 17 -8.97 31.84 23.59
CA ALA A 17 -7.78 31.34 22.92
C ALA A 17 -8.07 29.89 22.48
N SER A 18 -8.30 29.70 21.18
CA SER A 18 -8.31 28.39 20.53
C SER A 18 -6.89 27.83 20.59
N SER A 19 -6.63 26.98 21.58
CA SER A 19 -5.41 26.20 21.65
C SER A 19 -5.47 25.15 20.54
N ALA A 20 -4.84 25.41 19.40
CA ALA A 20 -4.49 24.36 18.47
C ALA A 20 -3.56 23.37 19.19
N LEU A 21 -4.07 22.20 19.50
CA LEU A 21 -3.27 21.07 19.96
C LEU A 21 -2.35 20.66 18.79
N VAL A 22 -1.18 21.28 18.72
CA VAL A 22 -0.04 20.75 17.97
C VAL A 22 0.36 19.48 18.71
N GLY A 23 0.08 18.33 18.11
CA GLY A 23 0.51 17.04 18.64
C GLY A 23 2.02 17.07 18.82
N ALA A 24 2.47 17.04 20.08
CA ALA A 24 3.87 16.96 20.43
C ALA A 24 4.45 15.65 19.86
N CYS A 25 5.49 15.75 19.04
CA CYS A 25 6.36 14.61 18.74
C CYS A 25 6.90 14.08 20.07
N SER A 26 6.42 12.92 20.52
CA SER A 26 7.00 12.26 21.69
C SER A 26 8.45 11.91 21.37
N PRO A 27 9.43 12.25 22.25
CA PRO A 27 10.81 11.84 22.11
C PRO A 27 10.97 10.39 22.55
N GLY A 28 10.57 9.46 21.71
CA GLY A 28 10.65 8.03 22.01
C GLY A 28 10.33 7.22 20.76
N GLY A 29 11.34 6.96 19.94
CA GLY A 29 11.23 6.20 18.71
C GLY A 29 11.32 7.09 17.48
N GLY A 30 12.44 7.80 17.32
CA GLY A 30 12.80 8.38 16.03
C GLY A 30 12.76 7.28 14.98
N LEU A 31 12.05 7.50 13.86
CA LEU A 31 12.27 6.69 12.66
C LEU A 31 13.79 6.74 12.47
N GLY A 32 14.46 5.59 12.62
CA GLY A 32 15.89 5.47 12.38
C GLY A 32 16.21 6.08 11.01
N PRO A 33 17.46 6.38 10.69
CA PRO A 33 17.79 6.95 9.39
C PRO A 33 17.19 6.06 8.33
N THR A 34 16.14 6.53 7.67
CA THR A 34 15.48 5.89 6.55
C THR A 34 16.37 5.97 5.31
N SER A 35 17.67 5.65 5.46
CA SER A 35 18.51 5.40 4.31
C SER A 35 18.07 4.09 3.71
N GLN A 36 17.11 4.18 2.85
CA GLN A 36 16.67 3.00 2.11
C GLN A 36 17.83 2.53 1.26
N ARG A 37 18.14 1.25 1.40
CA ARG A 37 19.18 0.60 0.64
C ARG A 37 18.85 0.69 -0.85
N ASN A 38 19.81 1.08 -1.67
CA ASN A 38 19.74 0.96 -3.10
C ASN A 38 20.41 -0.35 -3.53
N LEU A 39 19.63 -1.41 -3.65
CA LEU A 39 20.14 -2.74 -3.96
C LEU A 39 20.76 -2.81 -5.36
N PHE A 40 20.32 -2.00 -6.31
CA PHE A 40 20.95 -1.94 -7.63
C PHE A 40 22.39 -1.37 -7.55
N THR A 41 22.59 -0.37 -6.72
CA THR A 41 23.93 0.17 -6.46
C THR A 41 24.78 -0.84 -5.67
N GLU A 42 24.24 -1.36 -4.58
CA GLU A 42 24.97 -2.26 -3.68
C GLU A 42 25.38 -3.58 -4.32
N LEU A 43 24.50 -4.19 -5.09
CA LEU A 43 24.68 -5.57 -5.57
C LEU A 43 24.97 -5.67 -7.07
N LEU A 44 24.58 -4.68 -7.87
CA LEU A 44 24.83 -4.66 -9.31
C LEU A 44 25.84 -3.59 -9.74
N GLY A 45 26.28 -2.70 -8.84
CA GLY A 45 27.21 -1.62 -9.15
C GLY A 45 26.62 -0.53 -10.04
N LYS A 46 25.29 -0.41 -10.09
CA LYS A 46 24.63 0.66 -10.85
C LYS A 46 24.78 2.00 -10.13
N SER A 47 25.00 3.05 -10.86
CA SER A 47 25.00 4.40 -10.31
C SER A 47 23.58 4.87 -9.95
N ASP A 48 23.46 5.79 -8.99
CA ASP A 48 22.17 6.41 -8.66
C ASP A 48 21.50 7.07 -9.87
N ALA A 49 22.27 7.61 -10.80
CA ALA A 49 21.78 8.22 -12.04
C ALA A 49 21.17 7.18 -12.98
N GLU A 50 21.77 5.98 -13.14
CA GLU A 50 21.22 4.89 -13.94
C GLU A 50 19.91 4.37 -13.32
N VAL A 51 19.87 4.21 -11.98
CA VAL A 51 18.66 3.77 -11.27
C VAL A 51 17.53 4.80 -11.45
N GLN A 52 17.83 6.10 -11.27
CA GLN A 52 16.85 7.15 -11.48
C GLN A 52 16.34 7.17 -12.93
N ALA A 53 17.24 7.07 -13.91
CA ALA A 53 16.86 7.05 -15.33
C ALA A 53 15.93 5.86 -15.67
N LYS A 54 16.16 4.69 -15.06
CA LYS A 54 15.28 3.52 -15.25
C LYS A 54 13.90 3.74 -14.64
N ILE A 55 13.83 4.33 -13.45
CA ILE A 55 12.57 4.71 -12.78
C ILE A 55 11.82 5.75 -13.63
N ASP A 56 12.53 6.80 -14.08
CA ASP A 56 11.93 7.84 -14.93
C ASP A 56 11.40 7.28 -16.25
N SER A 57 12.10 6.30 -16.84
CA SER A 57 11.65 5.62 -18.04
C SER A 57 10.37 4.81 -17.80
N ALA A 58 10.26 4.12 -16.65
CA ALA A 58 9.04 3.38 -16.28
C ALA A 58 7.86 4.35 -16.08
N TRP A 59 8.09 5.46 -15.36
CA TRP A 59 7.11 6.52 -15.20
C TRP A 59 6.65 7.08 -16.55
N GLN A 60 7.57 7.48 -17.42
CA GLN A 60 7.25 8.05 -18.73
C GLN A 60 6.46 7.08 -19.59
N GLN A 61 6.85 5.81 -19.63
CA GLN A 61 6.15 4.81 -20.41
C GLN A 61 4.72 4.56 -19.90
N GLN A 62 4.55 4.37 -18.57
CA GLN A 62 3.26 3.99 -18.02
C GLN A 62 2.28 5.17 -17.89
N PHE A 63 2.78 6.39 -17.72
CA PHE A 63 1.92 7.56 -17.55
C PHE A 63 1.73 8.35 -18.87
N TYR A 64 2.71 8.32 -19.76
CA TYR A 64 2.72 9.18 -20.96
C TYR A 64 3.12 8.46 -22.25
N GLY A 65 3.30 7.16 -22.21
CA GLY A 65 3.69 6.36 -23.35
C GLY A 65 2.54 6.14 -24.36
N ASP A 66 2.78 5.25 -25.30
CA ASP A 66 1.81 4.88 -26.34
C ASP A 66 0.55 4.25 -25.74
N ASP A 67 -0.62 4.71 -26.18
CA ASP A 67 -1.92 4.26 -25.69
C ASP A 67 -2.18 2.78 -25.93
N ALA A 68 -1.77 2.27 -27.09
CA ALA A 68 -2.11 0.90 -27.49
C ALA A 68 -1.33 -0.14 -26.68
N THR A 69 -0.06 0.16 -26.35
CA THR A 69 0.85 -0.86 -25.82
C THR A 69 1.51 -0.53 -24.49
N GLN A 70 1.55 0.74 -24.04
CA GLN A 70 2.39 1.17 -22.93
C GLN A 70 1.64 1.80 -21.76
N ARG A 71 0.70 2.72 -22.03
CA ARG A 71 0.10 3.59 -21.04
C ARG A 71 -0.84 2.85 -20.10
N LEU A 72 -0.83 3.26 -18.83
CA LEU A 72 -1.79 2.87 -17.79
C LEU A 72 -2.58 4.07 -17.27
N TYR A 73 -1.99 5.27 -17.27
CA TYR A 73 -2.58 6.49 -16.76
C TYR A 73 -3.36 7.23 -17.85
N TYR A 74 -4.64 7.49 -17.62
CA TYR A 74 -5.53 8.15 -18.59
C TYR A 74 -6.18 9.40 -17.99
N PRO A 75 -5.82 10.62 -18.47
CA PRO A 75 -6.51 11.84 -18.07
C PRO A 75 -7.97 11.85 -18.52
N VAL A 76 -8.84 12.41 -17.66
CA VAL A 76 -10.28 12.63 -17.92
C VAL A 76 -10.59 14.09 -17.64
N GLY A 77 -11.05 14.83 -18.65
CA GLY A 77 -11.27 16.27 -18.55
C GLY A 77 -10.01 17.01 -18.08
N ASP A 78 -10.22 18.10 -17.34
CA ASP A 78 -9.13 19.00 -16.95
C ASP A 78 -8.45 18.59 -15.64
N ASP A 79 -9.13 17.84 -14.75
CA ASP A 79 -8.71 17.66 -13.37
C ASP A 79 -8.78 16.24 -12.81
N GLN A 80 -9.21 15.25 -13.60
CA GLN A 80 -9.27 13.83 -13.19
C GLN A 80 -8.36 12.95 -14.05
N ALA A 81 -8.06 11.75 -13.54
CA ALA A 81 -7.38 10.69 -14.28
C ALA A 81 -7.62 9.33 -13.59
N TYR A 82 -7.47 8.24 -14.34
CA TYR A 82 -7.50 6.90 -13.80
C TYR A 82 -6.34 6.04 -14.28
N ILE A 83 -6.07 4.95 -13.54
CA ILE A 83 -5.19 3.85 -13.93
C ILE A 83 -6.08 2.75 -14.50
N ALA A 84 -5.83 2.35 -15.74
CA ALA A 84 -6.62 1.34 -16.44
C ALA A 84 -6.04 -0.06 -16.32
N ASP A 85 -6.85 -1.04 -15.94
CA ASP A 85 -6.56 -2.45 -16.25
C ASP A 85 -6.98 -2.72 -17.69
N ILE A 86 -6.03 -2.61 -18.58
CA ILE A 86 -6.24 -2.76 -20.03
C ILE A 86 -6.68 -4.19 -20.39
N GLY A 87 -6.17 -5.18 -19.64
CA GLY A 87 -6.48 -6.60 -19.88
C GLY A 87 -7.95 -6.93 -19.64
N ASN A 88 -8.55 -6.29 -18.66
CA ASN A 88 -9.94 -6.48 -18.23
C ASN A 88 -10.87 -5.33 -18.64
N ALA A 89 -10.35 -4.25 -19.22
CA ALA A 89 -11.07 -3.07 -19.63
C ALA A 89 -11.85 -2.38 -18.49
N ASP A 90 -11.21 -2.25 -17.32
CA ASP A 90 -11.79 -1.67 -16.12
C ASP A 90 -10.80 -0.77 -15.35
N VAL A 91 -11.29 -0.14 -14.29
CA VAL A 91 -10.53 0.62 -13.30
C VAL A 91 -10.72 -0.03 -11.94
N ARG A 92 -9.62 -0.34 -11.24
CA ARG A 92 -9.63 -1.01 -9.94
C ARG A 92 -9.05 -0.12 -8.85
N SER A 93 -9.59 -0.24 -7.63
CA SER A 93 -9.04 0.45 -6.46
C SER A 93 -7.58 0.07 -6.21
N GLU A 94 -7.17 -1.17 -6.49
CA GLU A 94 -5.77 -1.62 -6.47
C GLU A 94 -4.89 -0.73 -7.36
N GLY A 95 -5.19 -0.64 -8.65
CA GLY A 95 -4.39 0.15 -9.58
C GLY A 95 -4.40 1.65 -9.31
N MET A 96 -5.55 2.19 -8.88
CA MET A 96 -5.66 3.58 -8.46
C MET A 96 -4.78 3.88 -7.26
N SER A 97 -4.77 3.00 -6.25
CA SER A 97 -3.97 3.17 -5.04
C SER A 97 -2.46 3.04 -5.31
N TYR A 98 -2.05 2.10 -6.17
CA TYR A 98 -0.65 1.99 -6.61
C TYR A 98 -0.20 3.19 -7.44
N GLY A 99 -1.06 3.69 -8.33
CA GLY A 99 -0.80 4.92 -9.09
C GLY A 99 -0.57 6.13 -8.19
N LEU A 100 -1.40 6.28 -7.15
CA LEU A 100 -1.22 7.32 -6.13
C LEU A 100 0.10 7.14 -5.36
N MET A 101 0.42 5.92 -4.95
CA MET A 101 1.67 5.65 -4.24
C MET A 101 2.90 5.95 -5.12
N ILE A 102 2.91 5.50 -6.36
CA ILE A 102 4.00 5.81 -7.31
C ILE A 102 4.12 7.33 -7.49
N ALA A 103 3.00 8.03 -7.67
CA ALA A 103 2.99 9.48 -7.87
C ALA A 103 3.54 10.23 -6.64
N VAL A 104 3.15 9.85 -5.41
CA VAL A 104 3.67 10.50 -4.21
C VAL A 104 5.16 10.18 -3.99
N GLN A 105 5.62 8.98 -4.30
CA GLN A 105 7.03 8.63 -4.18
C GLN A 105 7.92 9.36 -5.19
N LEU A 106 7.38 9.69 -6.36
CA LEU A 106 8.09 10.41 -7.43
C LEU A 106 7.87 11.93 -7.44
N ASP A 107 7.20 12.48 -6.43
CA ASP A 107 6.88 13.92 -6.34
C ASP A 107 6.01 14.46 -7.48
N LYS A 108 5.04 13.65 -7.92
CA LYS A 108 4.11 13.95 -9.02
C LYS A 108 2.74 14.38 -8.49
N ARG A 109 2.69 15.55 -7.84
CA ARG A 109 1.49 16.04 -7.17
C ARG A 109 0.30 16.21 -8.13
N ALA A 110 0.53 16.70 -9.33
CA ALA A 110 -0.55 16.95 -10.28
C ALA A 110 -1.27 15.66 -10.69
N GLU A 111 -0.50 14.60 -10.97
CA GLU A 111 -1.05 13.29 -11.31
C GLU A 111 -1.74 12.64 -10.10
N PHE A 112 -1.15 12.77 -8.91
CA PHE A 112 -1.76 12.32 -7.66
C PHE A 112 -3.13 12.98 -7.44
N ASP A 113 -3.22 14.29 -7.55
CA ASP A 113 -4.47 15.04 -7.34
C ASP A 113 -5.55 14.63 -8.35
N ARG A 114 -5.18 14.40 -9.61
CA ARG A 114 -6.10 13.95 -10.66
C ARG A 114 -6.61 12.52 -10.38
N LEU A 115 -5.74 11.61 -9.99
CA LEU A 115 -6.14 10.25 -9.60
C LEU A 115 -7.07 10.28 -8.38
N TRP A 116 -6.73 11.05 -7.34
CA TRP A 116 -7.56 11.12 -6.14
C TRP A 116 -8.93 11.72 -6.41
N ARG A 117 -9.03 12.77 -7.25
CA ARG A 117 -10.33 13.34 -7.63
C ARG A 117 -11.20 12.32 -8.36
N TRP A 118 -10.62 11.52 -9.24
CA TRP A 118 -11.37 10.45 -9.91
C TRP A 118 -11.87 9.39 -8.91
N VAL A 119 -11.01 8.93 -8.01
CA VAL A 119 -11.38 7.99 -6.93
C VAL A 119 -12.56 8.53 -6.10
N LYS A 120 -12.48 9.79 -5.69
CA LYS A 120 -13.55 10.42 -4.88
C LYS A 120 -14.85 10.61 -5.65
N ALA A 121 -14.79 10.88 -6.95
CA ALA A 121 -15.96 11.12 -7.77
C ALA A 121 -16.69 9.82 -8.17
N HIS A 122 -15.94 8.72 -8.36
CA HIS A 122 -16.46 7.53 -9.01
C HIS A 122 -16.41 6.25 -8.17
N MET A 123 -15.52 6.13 -7.18
CA MET A 123 -15.41 4.93 -6.35
C MET A 123 -15.96 5.13 -4.94
N TYR A 124 -15.91 6.35 -4.39
CA TYR A 124 -16.23 6.61 -3.00
C TYR A 124 -17.73 6.49 -2.71
N HIS A 125 -18.06 5.78 -1.62
CA HIS A 125 -19.42 5.71 -1.08
C HIS A 125 -19.61 6.76 0.01
N ASP A 126 -20.48 7.73 -0.22
CA ASP A 126 -20.76 8.83 0.70
C ASP A 126 -21.94 8.56 1.64
N ASP A 127 -22.72 7.49 1.38
CA ASP A 127 -23.86 7.09 2.18
C ASP A 127 -23.99 5.57 2.37
N GLY A 128 -25.03 5.17 3.09
CA GLY A 128 -25.40 3.77 3.30
C GLY A 128 -24.37 2.96 4.10
N PRO A 129 -24.51 1.64 4.14
CA PRO A 129 -23.61 0.75 4.90
C PRO A 129 -22.15 0.77 4.43
N ARG A 130 -21.91 1.10 3.14
CA ARG A 130 -20.56 1.21 2.57
C ARG A 130 -19.92 2.59 2.75
N ARG A 131 -20.59 3.52 3.39
CA ARG A 131 -20.06 4.88 3.57
C ARG A 131 -18.61 4.87 4.05
N GLY A 132 -17.74 5.60 3.34
CA GLY A 132 -16.31 5.71 3.62
C GLY A 132 -15.46 4.62 2.97
N TYR A 133 -16.08 3.67 2.27
CA TYR A 133 -15.40 2.67 1.44
C TYR A 133 -15.42 3.05 -0.04
N PHE A 134 -14.75 2.26 -0.87
CA PHE A 134 -14.61 2.50 -2.30
C PHE A 134 -15.07 1.29 -3.10
N ALA A 135 -15.77 1.51 -4.21
CA ALA A 135 -16.03 0.46 -5.18
C ALA A 135 -14.70 -0.06 -5.73
N TRP A 136 -14.49 -1.38 -5.68
CA TRP A 136 -13.22 -1.92 -6.12
C TRP A 136 -13.07 -1.97 -7.64
N GLN A 137 -14.20 -1.93 -8.40
CA GLN A 137 -14.18 -2.07 -9.86
C GLN A 137 -15.20 -1.15 -10.53
N CYS A 138 -14.72 -0.34 -11.48
CA CYS A 138 -15.52 0.58 -12.27
C CYS A 138 -15.23 0.44 -13.77
N HIS A 139 -16.17 0.84 -14.60
CA HIS A 139 -15.91 1.13 -16.01
C HIS A 139 -15.06 2.39 -16.17
N PHE A 140 -14.51 2.64 -17.37
CA PHE A 140 -13.73 3.84 -17.65
C PHE A 140 -14.54 5.14 -17.58
N ASP A 141 -15.86 5.07 -17.66
CA ASP A 141 -16.78 6.19 -17.46
C ASP A 141 -17.12 6.45 -15.98
N GLY A 142 -16.58 5.63 -15.07
CA GLY A 142 -16.79 5.74 -13.64
C GLY A 142 -18.02 5.03 -13.10
N THR A 143 -18.84 4.39 -13.94
CA THR A 143 -19.96 3.56 -13.46
C THR A 143 -19.45 2.29 -12.80
N HIS A 144 -20.07 1.86 -11.69
CA HIS A 144 -19.63 0.69 -10.96
C HIS A 144 -19.90 -0.60 -11.75
N ILE A 145 -18.88 -1.45 -11.87
CA ILE A 145 -19.03 -2.87 -12.25
C ILE A 145 -19.35 -3.67 -10.98
N ASP A 146 -18.56 -3.48 -9.93
CA ASP A 146 -18.83 -4.03 -8.60
C ASP A 146 -18.64 -2.93 -7.54
N PRO A 147 -19.72 -2.56 -6.83
CA PRO A 147 -19.67 -1.54 -5.78
C PRO A 147 -19.09 -2.05 -4.45
N GLY A 148 -18.70 -3.32 -4.35
CA GLY A 148 -18.00 -3.87 -3.20
C GLY A 148 -16.64 -3.22 -2.99
N SER A 149 -16.01 -3.47 -1.84
CA SER A 149 -14.65 -3.01 -1.56
C SER A 149 -13.68 -4.18 -1.57
N ALA A 150 -12.44 -3.93 -2.00
CA ALA A 150 -11.30 -4.82 -1.84
C ALA A 150 -10.35 -4.16 -0.85
N SER A 151 -10.09 -4.82 0.28
CA SER A 151 -9.46 -4.18 1.45
C SER A 151 -8.10 -3.53 1.17
N ASP A 152 -7.31 -4.08 0.23
CA ASP A 152 -6.00 -3.53 -0.15
C ASP A 152 -6.09 -2.11 -0.75
N GLY A 153 -7.15 -1.82 -1.50
CA GLY A 153 -7.35 -0.49 -2.09
C GLY A 153 -7.37 0.59 -1.02
N GLU A 154 -8.18 0.41 0.01
CA GLU A 154 -8.31 1.35 1.14
C GLU A 154 -7.00 1.49 1.92
N GLU A 155 -6.27 0.38 2.13
CA GLU A 155 -5.00 0.41 2.84
C GLU A 155 -3.96 1.27 2.11
N TRP A 156 -3.79 1.05 0.81
CA TRP A 156 -2.86 1.81 -0.01
C TRP A 156 -3.32 3.25 -0.24
N PHE A 157 -4.63 3.53 -0.34
CA PHE A 157 -5.16 4.90 -0.37
C PHE A 157 -4.80 5.67 0.90
N ALA A 158 -5.06 5.08 2.07
CA ALA A 158 -4.75 5.72 3.35
C ALA A 158 -3.26 6.05 3.47
N MET A 159 -2.38 5.11 3.08
CA MET A 159 -0.93 5.33 3.18
C MET A 159 -0.42 6.36 2.17
N ALA A 160 -0.87 6.31 0.92
CA ALA A 160 -0.50 7.29 -0.10
C ALA A 160 -0.92 8.71 0.29
N LEU A 161 -2.13 8.88 0.86
CA LEU A 161 -2.63 10.16 1.36
C LEU A 161 -1.84 10.68 2.57
N LEU A 162 -1.44 9.81 3.51
CA LEU A 162 -0.57 10.21 4.61
C LEU A 162 0.79 10.70 4.11
N PHE A 163 1.39 9.99 3.15
CA PHE A 163 2.63 10.45 2.54
C PHE A 163 2.45 11.77 1.79
N ALA A 164 1.35 11.95 1.07
CA ALA A 164 1.02 13.21 0.40
C ALA A 164 0.89 14.38 1.40
N ALA A 165 0.19 14.13 2.52
CA ALA A 165 0.03 15.12 3.58
C ALA A 165 1.35 15.57 4.21
N HIS A 166 2.32 14.67 4.31
CA HIS A 166 3.62 14.97 4.89
C HIS A 166 4.63 15.51 3.86
N ARG A 167 4.46 15.17 2.59
CA ARG A 167 5.35 15.60 1.52
C ARG A 167 5.00 16.98 0.97
N TRP A 168 3.71 17.27 0.82
CA TRP A 168 3.24 18.47 0.14
C TRP A 168 2.53 19.41 1.10
N SER A 169 2.95 20.67 1.08
CA SER A 169 2.31 21.71 1.89
C SER A 169 0.87 21.93 1.44
N ALA A 170 -0.03 22.07 2.41
CA ALA A 170 -1.41 22.48 2.17
C ALA A 170 -1.45 23.92 1.62
N THR A 171 -2.25 24.12 0.58
CA THR A 171 -2.54 25.46 0.02
C THR A 171 -4.05 25.69 0.03
N PRO A 172 -4.53 26.93 0.10
CA PRO A 172 -5.96 27.21 0.03
C PRO A 172 -6.60 26.56 -1.19
N GLY A 173 -7.67 25.77 -1.00
CA GLY A 173 -8.36 25.05 -2.06
C GLY A 173 -7.72 23.73 -2.50
N SER A 174 -6.58 23.33 -1.93
CA SER A 174 -6.02 21.99 -2.16
C SER A 174 -6.78 20.91 -1.40
N ILE A 175 -6.59 19.64 -1.82
CA ILE A 175 -7.09 18.46 -1.12
C ILE A 175 -6.47 18.41 0.28
N ASP A 176 -7.29 18.20 1.30
CA ASP A 176 -6.82 17.91 2.66
C ASP A 176 -6.48 16.41 2.79
N TYR A 177 -5.30 16.05 2.31
CA TYR A 177 -4.84 14.66 2.31
C TYR A 177 -4.86 14.01 3.70
N ALA A 178 -4.54 14.79 4.76
CA ALA A 178 -4.53 14.27 6.12
C ALA A 178 -5.94 13.98 6.66
N ALA A 179 -6.94 14.80 6.29
CA ALA A 179 -8.34 14.53 6.62
C ALA A 179 -8.89 13.34 5.84
N GLU A 180 -8.59 13.24 4.54
CA GLU A 180 -8.98 12.10 3.70
C GLU A 180 -8.37 10.79 4.21
N ALA A 181 -7.09 10.77 4.53
CA ALA A 181 -6.43 9.59 5.11
C ALA A 181 -7.07 9.16 6.44
N GLN A 182 -7.30 10.11 7.36
CA GLN A 182 -7.92 9.80 8.65
C GLN A 182 -9.34 9.24 8.48
N ALA A 183 -10.12 9.79 7.54
CA ALA A 183 -11.46 9.29 7.27
C ALA A 183 -11.44 7.81 6.80
N ILE A 184 -10.46 7.42 5.99
CA ILE A 184 -10.28 6.03 5.56
C ILE A 184 -9.85 5.16 6.75
N LEU A 185 -8.86 5.59 7.55
CA LEU A 185 -8.43 4.85 8.74
C LEU A 185 -9.58 4.60 9.72
N ASP A 186 -10.44 5.60 9.92
CA ASP A 186 -11.63 5.48 10.78
C ASP A 186 -12.67 4.54 10.16
N ALA A 187 -12.89 4.63 8.83
CA ALA A 187 -13.82 3.78 8.10
C ALA A 187 -13.40 2.31 8.15
N MET A 188 -12.11 2.00 7.95
CA MET A 188 -11.60 0.62 7.96
C MET A 188 -11.79 -0.09 9.29
N ARG A 189 -11.80 0.64 10.42
CA ARG A 189 -12.01 0.10 11.77
C ARG A 189 -13.47 0.08 12.21
N ASN A 190 -14.35 0.77 11.49
CA ASN A 190 -15.75 0.90 11.90
C ASN A 190 -16.52 -0.39 11.68
N ASP A 191 -16.92 -1.02 12.78
CA ASP A 191 -17.69 -2.28 12.81
C ASP A 191 -19.23 -2.04 12.90
N ASP A 192 -19.66 -0.82 13.19
CA ASP A 192 -21.09 -0.44 13.24
C ASP A 192 -21.58 0.04 11.88
N ARG A 193 -21.80 -0.91 10.94
CA ARG A 193 -22.17 -0.58 9.57
C ARG A 193 -23.56 -1.02 9.17
N GLY A 194 -24.09 -2.05 9.78
CA GLY A 194 -25.38 -2.63 9.46
C GLY A 194 -25.42 -3.45 8.16
N GLY A 195 -26.49 -4.23 8.01
CA GLY A 195 -26.71 -5.08 6.84
C GLY A 195 -25.67 -6.21 6.70
N GLU A 196 -25.17 -6.39 5.49
CA GLU A 196 -24.17 -7.40 5.15
C GLU A 196 -22.73 -6.85 5.14
N ILE A 197 -22.53 -5.57 5.45
CA ILE A 197 -21.23 -4.91 5.42
C ILE A 197 -20.58 -5.02 6.81
N THR A 198 -19.26 -5.27 6.82
CA THR A 198 -18.41 -5.40 8.01
C THR A 198 -17.28 -4.38 7.99
N ALA A 199 -16.48 -4.33 9.05
CA ALA A 199 -15.21 -3.61 9.03
C ALA A 199 -14.23 -4.26 8.02
N ILE A 200 -13.32 -3.46 7.46
CA ILE A 200 -12.19 -3.95 6.65
C ILE A 200 -11.16 -4.66 7.54
N PHE A 201 -10.96 -4.18 8.76
CA PHE A 201 -10.16 -4.89 9.76
C PHE A 201 -11.06 -5.62 10.73
N HIS A 202 -10.89 -6.93 10.82
CA HIS A 202 -11.67 -7.76 11.74
C HIS A 202 -11.44 -7.30 13.19
N PRO A 203 -12.49 -6.92 13.96
CA PRO A 203 -12.32 -6.24 15.24
C PRO A 203 -11.62 -7.09 16.32
N ILE A 204 -11.73 -8.42 16.22
CA ILE A 204 -11.12 -9.37 17.15
C ILE A 204 -9.77 -9.86 16.62
N GLU A 205 -9.74 -10.35 15.37
CA GLU A 205 -8.54 -10.93 14.76
C GLU A 205 -7.47 -9.89 14.45
N LYS A 206 -7.80 -8.60 14.36
CA LYS A 206 -6.87 -7.50 14.01
C LYS A 206 -6.16 -7.70 12.67
N GLN A 207 -6.82 -8.35 11.74
CA GLN A 207 -6.34 -8.68 10.40
C GLN A 207 -7.24 -8.05 9.35
N ALA A 208 -6.67 -7.64 8.21
CA ALA A 208 -7.43 -7.24 7.04
C ALA A 208 -8.29 -8.42 6.55
N VAL A 209 -9.57 -8.19 6.30
CA VAL A 209 -10.45 -9.18 5.69
C VAL A 209 -10.28 -9.15 4.16
N PHE A 210 -10.62 -10.23 3.47
CA PHE A 210 -10.56 -10.25 2.00
C PHE A 210 -11.48 -9.16 1.40
N ALA A 211 -12.73 -9.10 1.84
CA ALA A 211 -13.65 -8.02 1.50
C ALA A 211 -14.64 -7.80 2.66
N PRO A 212 -15.10 -6.57 2.90
CA PRO A 212 -15.90 -6.23 4.08
C PRO A 212 -17.38 -6.63 3.93
N THR A 213 -17.64 -7.92 3.72
CA THR A 213 -18.97 -8.51 3.72
C THR A 213 -19.01 -9.70 4.67
N LYS A 214 -20.18 -10.04 5.22
CA LYS A 214 -20.34 -11.18 6.16
C LYS A 214 -19.75 -12.50 5.66
N HIS A 215 -19.72 -12.70 4.35
CA HIS A 215 -19.14 -13.92 3.77
C HIS A 215 -17.61 -13.79 3.65
N ALA A 216 -17.14 -12.73 3.02
CA ALA A 216 -15.73 -12.54 2.67
C ALA A 216 -14.86 -11.97 3.82
N SER A 217 -15.50 -11.52 4.91
CA SER A 217 -14.80 -11.11 6.13
C SER A 217 -14.40 -12.27 7.06
N ARG A 218 -14.60 -13.52 6.63
CA ARG A 218 -14.23 -14.71 7.40
C ARG A 218 -12.85 -15.26 7.07
N PHE A 219 -12.20 -14.67 6.10
CA PHE A 219 -10.86 -15.03 5.64
C PHE A 219 -10.11 -13.79 5.18
N THR A 220 -8.84 -13.95 4.90
CA THR A 220 -7.93 -12.88 4.48
C THR A 220 -7.20 -13.25 3.21
N ASP A 221 -6.57 -12.26 2.59
CA ASP A 221 -5.50 -12.42 1.62
C ASP A 221 -4.16 -12.12 2.32
N PRO A 222 -3.18 -13.04 2.33
CA PRO A 222 -1.86 -12.78 2.92
C PRO A 222 -1.19 -11.51 2.38
N SER A 223 -1.46 -11.11 1.13
CA SER A 223 -0.89 -9.92 0.53
C SER A 223 -1.49 -8.59 1.04
N TYR A 224 -2.64 -8.66 1.71
CA TYR A 224 -3.27 -7.49 2.34
C TYR A 224 -2.66 -7.15 3.70
N HIS A 225 -1.81 -8.02 4.24
CA HIS A 225 -1.09 -7.73 5.48
C HIS A 225 0.10 -6.80 5.20
N LEU A 226 0.00 -5.56 5.69
CA LEU A 226 0.97 -4.48 5.48
C LEU A 226 1.53 -3.95 6.83
N PRO A 227 2.24 -4.78 7.62
CA PRO A 227 2.68 -4.38 8.96
C PRO A 227 3.55 -3.11 8.96
N ALA A 228 4.31 -2.85 7.90
CA ALA A 228 5.05 -1.60 7.74
C ALA A 228 4.14 -0.36 7.73
N PHE A 229 2.97 -0.45 7.08
CA PHE A 229 1.99 0.64 7.05
C PHE A 229 1.29 0.78 8.41
N TYR A 230 0.93 -0.33 9.05
CA TYR A 230 0.29 -0.32 10.37
C TYR A 230 1.17 0.30 11.45
N GLU A 231 2.50 0.09 11.38
CA GLU A 231 3.46 0.79 12.26
C GLU A 231 3.44 2.31 12.08
N LEU A 232 3.26 2.78 10.85
CA LEU A 232 3.14 4.21 10.57
C LEU A 232 1.78 4.75 11.01
N TRP A 233 0.70 4.02 10.78
CA TRP A 233 -0.62 4.39 11.28
C TRP A 233 -0.69 4.40 12.80
N ALA A 234 0.00 3.47 13.47
CA ALA A 234 0.14 3.49 14.94
C ALA A 234 0.82 4.75 15.47
N ARG A 235 1.59 5.44 14.65
CA ARG A 235 2.23 6.72 15.01
C ARG A 235 1.42 7.94 14.59
N TRP A 236 0.67 7.85 13.48
CA TRP A 236 0.08 9.00 12.80
C TRP A 236 -1.44 9.10 12.88
N ASP A 237 -2.16 8.04 13.29
CA ASP A 237 -3.60 8.12 13.55
C ASP A 237 -3.87 9.19 14.62
N ARG A 238 -4.83 10.08 14.36
CA ARG A 238 -5.16 11.21 15.24
C ARG A 238 -5.72 10.75 16.59
N THR A 239 -6.29 9.55 16.67
CA THR A 239 -6.91 9.01 17.89
C THR A 239 -5.99 8.03 18.60
N GLU A 240 -6.00 8.07 19.94
CA GLU A 240 -5.23 7.10 20.74
C GLU A 240 -5.73 5.66 20.53
N ALA A 241 -7.05 5.50 20.40
CA ALA A 241 -7.66 4.20 20.13
C ALA A 241 -7.22 3.64 18.77
N GLY A 242 -7.13 4.49 17.74
CA GLY A 242 -6.61 4.11 16.43
C GLY A 242 -5.14 3.70 16.51
N ARG A 243 -4.30 4.52 17.14
CA ARG A 243 -2.87 4.19 17.29
C ARG A 243 -2.65 2.83 17.97
N ARG A 244 -3.39 2.53 19.03
CA ARG A 244 -3.32 1.21 19.68
C ARG A 244 -3.79 0.09 18.77
N PHE A 245 -4.91 0.31 18.08
CA PHE A 245 -5.46 -0.69 17.14
C PHE A 245 -4.45 -1.06 16.05
N TRP A 246 -3.82 -0.07 15.42
CA TRP A 246 -2.83 -0.29 14.37
C TRP A 246 -1.54 -0.94 14.88
N ALA A 247 -1.11 -0.61 16.10
CA ALA A 247 0.02 -1.29 16.74
C ALA A 247 -0.26 -2.79 16.93
N ASP A 248 -1.47 -3.15 17.37
CA ASP A 248 -1.89 -4.55 17.48
C ASP A 248 -1.93 -5.23 16.10
N CYS A 249 -2.47 -4.56 15.07
CA CYS A 249 -2.50 -5.09 13.71
C CYS A 249 -1.09 -5.39 13.16
N ALA A 250 -0.10 -4.53 13.43
CA ALA A 250 1.28 -4.76 13.00
C ALA A 250 1.87 -6.02 13.63
N ILE A 251 1.66 -6.21 14.95
CA ILE A 251 2.12 -7.41 15.68
C ILE A 251 1.43 -8.66 15.13
N VAL A 252 0.12 -8.62 15.00
CA VAL A 252 -0.69 -9.76 14.54
C VAL A 252 -0.32 -10.16 13.13
N SER A 253 -0.09 -9.19 12.22
CA SER A 253 0.28 -9.49 10.83
C SER A 253 1.65 -10.15 10.72
N ARG A 254 2.64 -9.73 11.51
CA ARG A 254 3.94 -10.41 11.56
C ARG A 254 3.82 -11.85 12.07
N ASP A 255 3.00 -12.08 13.09
CA ASP A 255 2.74 -13.44 13.60
C ASP A 255 1.93 -14.28 12.62
N TYR A 256 1.02 -13.65 11.88
CA TYR A 256 0.26 -14.29 10.82
C TYR A 256 1.18 -14.82 9.71
N PHE A 257 2.12 -14.01 9.21
CA PHE A 257 3.09 -14.45 8.20
C PHE A 257 3.88 -15.69 8.64
N LYS A 258 4.26 -15.76 9.92
CA LYS A 258 4.97 -16.93 10.48
C LYS A 258 4.14 -18.21 10.41
N LYS A 259 2.81 -18.10 10.56
CA LYS A 259 1.87 -19.21 10.50
C LYS A 259 1.51 -19.60 9.05
N ALA A 260 1.37 -18.60 8.16
CA ALA A 260 0.94 -18.80 6.78
C ALA A 260 2.07 -19.32 5.87
N ALA A 261 3.34 -19.01 6.19
CA ALA A 261 4.48 -19.39 5.37
C ALA A 261 4.71 -20.92 5.37
N HIS A 262 4.72 -21.51 4.19
CA HIS A 262 5.03 -22.93 4.06
C HIS A 262 6.48 -23.23 4.54
N PRO A 263 6.69 -24.22 5.42
CA PRO A 263 7.97 -24.37 6.15
C PRO A 263 9.17 -24.70 5.27
N LYS A 264 8.97 -25.25 4.06
CA LYS A 264 10.05 -25.61 3.13
C LYS A 264 10.27 -24.56 2.04
N THR A 265 9.20 -24.11 1.39
CA THR A 265 9.27 -23.20 0.25
C THR A 265 9.20 -21.73 0.66
N GLY A 266 8.57 -21.42 1.80
CA GLY A 266 8.24 -20.06 2.21
C GLY A 266 7.04 -19.47 1.47
N LEU A 267 6.44 -20.18 0.51
CA LEU A 267 5.28 -19.69 -0.22
C LEU A 267 4.08 -19.52 0.70
N MET A 268 3.27 -18.52 0.42
CA MET A 268 1.98 -18.29 1.04
C MET A 268 0.88 -18.34 -0.02
N SER A 269 -0.34 -18.70 0.37
CA SER A 269 -1.46 -18.82 -0.56
C SER A 269 -1.96 -17.46 -1.03
N GLU A 270 -2.74 -17.47 -2.11
CA GLU A 270 -3.48 -16.29 -2.55
C GLU A 270 -4.55 -15.91 -1.49
N TYR A 271 -5.35 -16.88 -1.00
CA TYR A 271 -6.28 -16.64 0.10
C TYR A 271 -6.07 -17.64 1.24
N ALA A 272 -6.30 -17.20 2.48
CA ALA A 272 -6.11 -18.02 3.67
C ALA A 272 -7.09 -17.65 4.80
N HIS A 273 -7.24 -18.59 5.74
CA HIS A 273 -7.87 -18.33 7.02
C HIS A 273 -7.01 -17.43 7.91
N PHE A 274 -7.59 -16.80 8.91
CA PHE A 274 -6.89 -15.95 9.88
C PHE A 274 -5.83 -16.70 10.73
N ASP A 275 -5.88 -18.02 10.77
CA ASP A 275 -4.85 -18.85 11.40
C ASP A 275 -3.69 -19.23 10.46
N GLY A 276 -3.69 -18.74 9.22
CA GLY A 276 -2.65 -18.97 8.22
C GLY A 276 -2.87 -20.22 7.35
N ARG A 277 -3.90 -21.04 7.61
CA ARG A 277 -4.21 -22.18 6.72
C ARG A 277 -4.74 -21.68 5.38
N PRO A 278 -4.23 -22.21 4.25
CA PRO A 278 -4.73 -21.84 2.93
C PRO A 278 -6.22 -22.20 2.77
N LEU A 279 -6.95 -21.44 1.95
CA LEU A 279 -8.28 -21.86 1.53
C LEU A 279 -8.20 -23.08 0.61
N ASP A 280 -9.32 -23.82 0.48
CA ASP A 280 -9.40 -24.94 -0.42
C ASP A 280 -9.38 -24.51 -1.90
N GLY A 281 -8.89 -25.41 -2.77
CA GLY A 281 -8.83 -25.20 -4.21
C GLY A 281 -7.71 -24.27 -4.67
N GLU A 282 -7.86 -23.72 -5.86
CA GLU A 282 -6.79 -22.91 -6.51
C GLU A 282 -6.40 -21.67 -5.72
N LYS A 283 -7.29 -21.10 -4.91
CA LYS A 283 -7.01 -19.92 -4.07
C LYS A 283 -6.12 -20.26 -2.88
N GLY A 284 -5.94 -21.53 -2.58
CA GLY A 284 -4.95 -22.03 -1.63
C GLY A 284 -3.52 -22.15 -2.19
N ASP A 285 -3.32 -21.91 -3.48
CA ASP A 285 -2.02 -21.93 -4.13
C ASP A 285 -1.32 -20.56 -4.05
N PHE A 286 0.01 -20.56 -4.27
CA PHE A 286 0.79 -19.34 -4.48
C PHE A 286 0.53 -18.81 -5.90
N ARG A 287 -0.16 -17.68 -6.02
CA ARG A 287 -0.60 -17.09 -7.29
C ARG A 287 -0.64 -15.57 -7.15
N TYR A 288 -0.61 -14.86 -8.23
CA TYR A 288 -0.84 -13.42 -8.42
C TYR A 288 -0.65 -12.52 -7.17
N ASP A 289 -1.69 -12.39 -6.35
CA ASP A 289 -1.68 -11.52 -5.15
C ASP A 289 -0.62 -11.98 -4.14
N ALA A 290 -0.42 -13.28 -4.01
CA ALA A 290 0.59 -13.85 -3.12
C ALA A 290 2.04 -13.43 -3.45
N TRP A 291 2.32 -12.98 -4.68
CA TRP A 291 3.66 -12.45 -5.02
C TRP A 291 4.01 -11.23 -4.17
N ARG A 292 3.03 -10.38 -3.87
CA ARG A 292 3.21 -9.15 -3.07
C ARG A 292 3.65 -9.43 -1.63
N VAL A 293 3.34 -10.62 -1.11
CA VAL A 293 3.77 -11.00 0.26
C VAL A 293 5.28 -10.96 0.40
N ILE A 294 6.03 -11.29 -0.67
CA ILE A 294 7.50 -11.26 -0.67
C ILE A 294 8.00 -9.84 -0.39
N SER A 295 7.44 -8.84 -1.08
CA SER A 295 7.80 -7.43 -0.86
C SER A 295 7.29 -6.90 0.48
N ASN A 296 6.07 -7.27 0.91
CA ASN A 296 5.51 -6.82 2.18
C ASN A 296 6.38 -7.22 3.38
N VAL A 297 6.85 -8.47 3.41
CA VAL A 297 7.77 -8.97 4.45
C VAL A 297 9.12 -8.25 4.40
N ALA A 298 9.65 -8.04 3.21
CA ALA A 298 10.95 -7.40 3.02
C ALA A 298 10.92 -5.90 3.33
N LEU A 299 9.85 -5.21 2.95
CA LEU A 299 9.65 -3.79 3.25
C LEU A 299 9.46 -3.56 4.76
N ASP A 300 8.67 -4.42 5.43
CA ASP A 300 8.51 -4.36 6.89
C ASP A 300 9.86 -4.52 7.60
N HIS A 301 10.67 -5.49 7.17
CA HIS A 301 12.01 -5.65 7.71
C HIS A 301 12.91 -4.43 7.47
N ALA A 302 12.85 -3.84 6.28
CA ALA A 302 13.67 -2.69 5.92
C ALA A 302 13.31 -1.43 6.74
N TRP A 303 12.03 -1.23 7.04
CA TRP A 303 11.55 -0.06 7.78
C TRP A 303 11.52 -0.28 9.30
N PHE A 304 11.15 -1.48 9.74
CA PHE A 304 10.91 -1.82 11.13
C PHE A 304 11.47 -3.21 11.47
N PRO A 305 12.80 -3.39 11.46
CA PRO A 305 13.39 -4.69 11.76
C PRO A 305 13.03 -5.11 13.18
N THR A 306 12.35 -6.25 13.33
CA THR A 306 11.90 -6.78 14.63
C THR A 306 12.71 -7.99 15.07
N ASP A 307 12.82 -8.99 14.21
CA ASP A 307 13.53 -10.25 14.48
C ASP A 307 14.18 -10.79 13.20
N GLY A 308 14.88 -11.91 13.30
CA GLY A 308 15.55 -12.56 12.15
C GLY A 308 14.61 -13.32 11.20
N TRP A 309 13.33 -13.47 11.55
CA TRP A 309 12.40 -14.30 10.78
C TRP A 309 12.19 -13.77 9.35
N ALA A 310 12.10 -12.46 9.17
CA ALA A 310 11.91 -11.88 7.84
C ALA A 310 13.08 -12.19 6.89
N THR A 311 14.31 -12.20 7.40
CA THR A 311 15.50 -12.65 6.65
C THR A 311 15.41 -14.12 6.30
N GLU A 312 15.12 -15.00 7.26
CA GLU A 312 14.96 -16.43 7.03
C GLU A 312 13.85 -16.74 6.03
N GLN A 313 12.75 -16.03 6.11
CA GLN A 313 11.60 -16.16 5.21
C GLN A 313 11.93 -15.71 3.79
N SER A 314 12.54 -14.54 3.64
CA SER A 314 12.97 -14.03 2.34
C SER A 314 14.00 -14.95 1.69
N ASP A 315 14.98 -15.42 2.45
CA ASP A 315 15.95 -16.42 2.00
C ASP A 315 15.30 -17.72 1.53
N ARG A 316 14.28 -18.20 2.27
CA ARG A 316 13.57 -19.44 1.95
C ARG A 316 12.84 -19.34 0.62
N VAL A 317 12.09 -18.25 0.42
CA VAL A 317 11.35 -18.01 -0.82
C VAL A 317 12.29 -17.83 -2.01
N LEU A 318 13.33 -16.98 -1.88
CA LEU A 318 14.25 -16.74 -2.98
C LEU A 318 15.05 -17.99 -3.33
N ARG A 319 15.49 -18.79 -2.34
CA ARG A 319 16.16 -20.07 -2.57
C ARG A 319 15.24 -21.07 -3.28
N PHE A 320 13.95 -21.14 -2.89
CA PHE A 320 12.97 -21.97 -3.58
C PHE A 320 12.82 -21.54 -5.04
N LEU A 321 12.59 -20.25 -5.31
CA LEU A 321 12.44 -19.76 -6.67
C LEU A 321 13.71 -20.02 -7.52
N LEU A 322 14.91 -19.78 -6.98
CA LEU A 322 16.17 -20.09 -7.67
C LEU A 322 16.34 -21.58 -7.96
N SER A 323 15.80 -22.46 -7.12
CA SER A 323 15.88 -23.90 -7.34
C SER A 323 15.09 -24.40 -8.55
N GLN A 324 14.20 -23.53 -9.11
CA GLN A 324 13.45 -23.86 -10.33
C GLN A 324 14.30 -23.74 -11.62
N GLY A 325 15.49 -23.14 -11.53
CA GLY A 325 16.38 -22.94 -12.67
C GLY A 325 16.11 -21.63 -13.42
N ASP A 326 16.41 -21.63 -14.74
CA ASP A 326 16.29 -20.42 -15.56
C ASP A 326 14.84 -20.03 -15.84
N PHE A 327 13.95 -20.99 -15.96
CA PHE A 327 12.52 -20.80 -16.12
C PHE A 327 11.81 -20.96 -14.76
N ILE A 328 11.19 -19.88 -14.28
CA ILE A 328 10.49 -19.82 -12.99
C ILE A 328 9.01 -19.64 -13.24
N PRO A 329 8.18 -20.70 -13.16
CA PRO A 329 6.74 -20.59 -13.27
C PRO A 329 6.18 -19.54 -12.30
N ASP A 330 5.12 -18.87 -12.72
CA ASP A 330 4.54 -17.78 -11.94
C ASP A 330 3.57 -18.27 -10.84
N ARG A 331 3.18 -19.55 -10.84
CA ARG A 331 2.22 -20.14 -9.89
C ARG A 331 2.65 -21.52 -9.43
N TYR A 332 2.43 -21.80 -8.14
CA TYR A 332 2.81 -23.02 -7.46
C TYR A 332 1.79 -23.46 -6.42
N THR A 333 1.66 -24.76 -6.21
CA THR A 333 1.15 -25.26 -4.92
C THR A 333 2.14 -24.85 -3.81
N LEU A 334 1.69 -24.79 -2.56
CA LEU A 334 2.57 -24.31 -1.46
C LEU A 334 3.76 -25.24 -1.22
N ASP A 335 3.64 -26.55 -1.52
CA ASP A 335 4.74 -27.50 -1.44
C ASP A 335 5.73 -27.40 -2.60
N GLY A 336 5.49 -26.51 -3.58
CA GLY A 336 6.42 -26.13 -4.63
C GLY A 336 6.23 -26.83 -5.98
N ARG A 337 5.10 -27.49 -6.22
CA ARG A 337 4.78 -28.05 -7.55
C ARG A 337 4.27 -26.94 -8.46
N PRO A 338 4.85 -26.72 -9.65
CA PRO A 338 4.34 -25.75 -10.61
C PRO A 338 2.90 -26.07 -11.04
N VAL A 339 2.05 -25.04 -11.12
CA VAL A 339 0.67 -25.12 -11.63
C VAL A 339 0.44 -24.15 -12.80
N SER A 340 1.53 -23.63 -13.35
CA SER A 340 1.58 -22.75 -14.51
C SER A 340 2.75 -23.09 -15.42
N THR A 341 2.64 -22.73 -16.69
CA THR A 341 3.72 -22.75 -17.69
C THR A 341 4.12 -21.33 -18.11
N ASP A 342 3.67 -20.31 -17.39
CA ASP A 342 3.96 -18.91 -17.65
C ASP A 342 5.00 -18.37 -16.66
N GLU A 343 5.77 -17.37 -17.07
CA GLU A 343 6.59 -16.53 -16.21
C GLU A 343 5.95 -15.14 -16.07
N SER A 344 6.19 -14.47 -14.94
CA SER A 344 5.68 -13.12 -14.71
C SER A 344 6.78 -12.18 -14.24
N VAL A 345 6.87 -11.02 -14.91
CA VAL A 345 7.71 -9.90 -14.44
C VAL A 345 7.31 -9.46 -13.05
N GLY A 346 6.01 -9.50 -12.71
CA GLY A 346 5.51 -9.16 -11.38
C GLY A 346 6.13 -10.04 -10.29
N LEU A 347 6.22 -11.36 -10.50
CA LEU A 347 6.86 -12.25 -9.53
C LEU A 347 8.36 -11.91 -9.36
N PHE A 348 9.09 -11.69 -10.45
CA PHE A 348 10.51 -11.34 -10.36
C PHE A 348 10.74 -9.99 -9.71
N ALA A 349 9.85 -9.05 -9.95
CA ALA A 349 9.87 -7.73 -9.33
C ALA A 349 9.74 -7.86 -7.81
N MET A 350 8.72 -8.59 -7.34
CA MET A 350 8.53 -8.82 -5.90
C MET A 350 9.68 -9.62 -5.27
N ALA A 351 10.21 -10.62 -5.98
CA ALA A 351 11.39 -11.37 -5.54
C ALA A 351 12.65 -10.48 -5.42
N ALA A 352 12.82 -9.50 -6.32
CA ALA A 352 13.91 -8.54 -6.23
C ALA A 352 13.80 -7.66 -4.99
N VAL A 353 12.58 -7.22 -4.65
CA VAL A 353 12.31 -6.48 -3.39
C VAL A 353 12.58 -7.34 -2.16
N GLY A 354 12.33 -8.64 -2.23
CA GLY A 354 12.74 -9.62 -1.21
C GLY A 354 14.20 -9.49 -0.79
N GLY A 355 15.05 -8.98 -1.66
CA GLY A 355 16.46 -8.67 -1.39
C GLY A 355 16.72 -7.61 -0.33
N LEU A 356 15.72 -6.81 0.06
CA LEU A 356 15.83 -5.88 1.19
C LEU A 356 16.03 -6.60 2.52
N ALA A 357 15.56 -7.85 2.63
CA ALA A 357 15.69 -8.68 3.83
C ALA A 357 16.60 -9.90 3.63
N ALA A 358 16.77 -10.43 2.40
CA ALA A 358 17.46 -11.67 2.11
C ALA A 358 18.99 -11.53 2.02
N ASP A 359 19.67 -12.69 2.05
CA ASP A 359 21.10 -12.79 1.73
C ASP A 359 21.38 -12.20 0.32
N PRO A 360 22.36 -11.31 0.19
CA PRO A 360 22.74 -10.69 -1.10
C PRO A 360 22.98 -11.66 -2.24
N LYS A 361 23.47 -12.87 -1.96
CA LYS A 361 23.72 -13.89 -2.99
C LYS A 361 22.42 -14.45 -3.57
N LEU A 362 21.36 -14.54 -2.76
CA LEU A 362 20.03 -14.97 -3.20
C LEU A 362 19.28 -13.82 -3.91
N ALA A 363 19.47 -12.60 -3.45
CA ALA A 363 18.82 -11.42 -4.00
C ALA A 363 19.36 -11.01 -5.40
N LYS A 364 20.69 -11.09 -5.60
CA LYS A 364 21.36 -10.59 -6.80
C LYS A 364 20.79 -11.12 -8.12
N PRO A 365 20.47 -12.41 -8.30
CA PRO A 365 19.88 -12.92 -9.55
C PRO A 365 18.53 -12.26 -9.88
N PHE A 366 17.65 -12.04 -8.90
CA PHE A 366 16.36 -11.41 -9.13
C PHE A 366 16.49 -9.92 -9.42
N LEU A 367 17.41 -9.22 -8.75
CA LEU A 367 17.74 -7.83 -9.07
C LEU A 367 18.26 -7.69 -10.49
N GLN A 368 19.12 -8.61 -10.94
CA GLN A 368 19.60 -8.62 -12.32
C GLN A 368 18.46 -8.87 -13.31
N ARG A 369 17.56 -9.84 -13.03
CA ARG A 369 16.38 -10.09 -13.88
C ARG A 369 15.46 -8.84 -13.95
N LEU A 370 15.21 -8.19 -12.82
CA LEU A 370 14.40 -6.95 -12.79
C LEU A 370 15.10 -5.82 -13.57
N TRP A 371 16.41 -5.70 -13.41
CA TRP A 371 17.19 -4.68 -14.12
C TRP A 371 17.17 -4.88 -15.63
N ASP A 372 17.31 -6.11 -16.10
CA ASP A 372 17.37 -6.45 -17.53
C ASP A 372 15.98 -6.55 -18.18
N ALA A 373 14.93 -6.73 -17.37
CA ALA A 373 13.58 -6.83 -17.89
C ALA A 373 13.14 -5.52 -18.58
N PRO A 374 12.49 -5.64 -19.74
CA PRO A 374 11.82 -4.49 -20.35
C PRO A 374 10.64 -4.03 -19.47
N ILE A 375 10.32 -2.76 -19.53
CA ILE A 375 9.10 -2.24 -18.91
C ILE A 375 7.91 -2.96 -19.54
N PRO A 376 6.97 -3.52 -18.74
CA PRO A 376 5.85 -4.28 -19.26
C PRO A 376 5.00 -3.52 -20.27
N THR A 377 4.62 -4.21 -21.34
CA THR A 377 3.82 -3.67 -22.46
C THR A 377 2.67 -4.61 -22.82
N GLY A 378 1.81 -4.19 -23.74
CA GLY A 378 0.75 -5.02 -24.28
C GLY A 378 -0.47 -5.14 -23.35
N ARG A 379 -1.29 -6.16 -23.61
CA ARG A 379 -2.58 -6.34 -22.94
C ARG A 379 -2.47 -6.49 -21.42
N TRP A 380 -1.47 -7.24 -20.94
CA TRP A 380 -1.34 -7.61 -19.52
C TRP A 380 -0.35 -6.72 -18.76
N ARG A 381 -0.10 -5.49 -19.28
CA ARG A 381 0.84 -4.54 -18.69
C ARG A 381 0.39 -3.95 -17.34
N TYR A 382 -0.89 -4.03 -17.00
CA TYR A 382 -1.45 -3.41 -15.79
C TYR A 382 -0.75 -3.90 -14.52
N TYR A 383 -1.03 -5.11 -14.10
CA TYR A 383 -0.50 -5.65 -12.85
C TYR A 383 1.03 -5.78 -12.87
N ASN A 384 1.57 -6.39 -13.93
CA ASN A 384 3.01 -6.53 -14.11
C ASN A 384 3.74 -5.16 -14.13
N GLY A 385 3.17 -4.15 -14.77
CA GLY A 385 3.76 -2.81 -14.88
C GLY A 385 3.77 -2.07 -13.55
N LEU A 386 2.68 -2.14 -12.80
CA LEU A 386 2.58 -1.50 -11.48
C LEU A 386 3.56 -2.15 -10.50
N LEU A 387 3.59 -3.49 -10.40
CA LEU A 387 4.55 -4.20 -9.54
C LEU A 387 6.00 -3.96 -9.96
N TYR A 388 6.28 -3.90 -11.27
CA TYR A 388 7.60 -3.56 -11.79
C TYR A 388 8.06 -2.17 -11.31
N THR A 389 7.19 -1.15 -11.40
CA THR A 389 7.53 0.21 -11.01
C THR A 389 7.68 0.36 -9.50
N LEU A 390 6.78 -0.26 -8.71
CA LEU A 390 6.92 -0.32 -7.25
C LEU A 390 8.24 -0.99 -6.86
N ALA A 391 8.59 -2.11 -7.48
CA ALA A 391 9.85 -2.79 -7.20
C ALA A 391 11.10 -1.98 -7.57
N LEU A 392 11.06 -1.21 -8.67
CA LEU A 392 12.16 -0.27 -8.97
C LEU A 392 12.31 0.80 -7.88
N LEU A 393 11.20 1.31 -7.35
CA LEU A 393 11.23 2.28 -6.26
C LEU A 393 11.76 1.65 -4.96
N GLU A 394 11.25 0.49 -4.59
CA GLU A 394 11.58 -0.21 -3.35
C GLU A 394 13.04 -0.70 -3.36
N ALA A 395 13.44 -1.47 -4.36
CA ALA A 395 14.80 -1.97 -4.48
C ALA A 395 15.83 -0.88 -4.83
N GLY A 396 15.39 0.21 -5.46
CA GLY A 396 16.23 1.37 -5.82
C GLY A 396 16.36 2.42 -4.70
N GLY A 397 15.80 2.16 -3.51
CA GLY A 397 15.89 3.09 -2.38
C GLY A 397 15.11 4.41 -2.59
N ARG A 398 14.07 4.38 -3.40
CA ARG A 398 13.21 5.55 -3.69
C ARG A 398 11.79 5.42 -3.12
N PHE A 399 11.45 4.28 -2.53
CA PHE A 399 10.19 4.08 -1.80
C PHE A 399 10.42 4.49 -0.33
N GLN A 400 10.14 5.75 0.00
CA GLN A 400 10.56 6.37 1.25
C GLN A 400 9.38 6.63 2.20
N ILE A 401 9.67 6.62 3.50
CA ILE A 401 8.75 7.11 4.51
C ILE A 401 8.75 8.65 4.47
N HIS A 402 7.66 9.24 4.03
CA HIS A 402 7.44 10.67 4.18
C HIS A 402 6.83 10.92 5.57
N ALA A 403 7.66 11.30 6.53
CA ALA A 403 7.23 11.59 7.90
C ALA A 403 6.77 13.04 8.05
N PRO A 404 5.89 13.36 9.04
CA PRO A 404 5.55 14.74 9.36
C PRO A 404 6.81 15.55 9.65
N ALA A 405 6.86 16.79 9.14
CA ALA A 405 7.92 17.70 9.54
C ALA A 405 7.82 17.92 11.07
N CYS A 406 8.90 17.63 11.80
CA CYS A 406 8.98 18.01 13.21
C CYS A 406 8.78 19.52 13.31
N ALA A 407 7.80 19.98 14.08
CA ALA A 407 7.70 21.39 14.43
C ALA A 407 9.03 21.80 15.09
N ARG A 408 9.79 22.67 14.41
CA ARG A 408 11.03 23.25 14.91
C ARG A 408 10.76 24.24 16.03
#